data_c0a229822ec05de270050528ec547025
#
_entry.id   c0a229822ec05de270050528ec547025
#
_cell.length_a   1.000
_cell.length_b   1.000
_cell.length_c   1.000
_cell.angle_alpha   90.00
_cell.angle_beta   90.00
_cell.angle_gamma   90.00
#
_symmetry.space_group_name_H-M   'P 1'
#
loop_
_entity.id
_entity.type
_entity.pdbx_description
1 polymer ?
#
loop_
_entity_poly.entity_id
_entity_poly.type
_entity_poly.pdbx_seq_one_letter_code
_entity_poly.pdbx_strand_id
1 'polypeptide(L)' 'MTDWRPVREAVPDGTICKVRMRDSLGAYDVPGKYFLHDDGHWYRIDPPTQIKGMVAKWQPAAG' A
#
# COMPACT_ATOMS: atom_id res chain seq x y z
N MET A 1 11.58 -14.26 -2.60
CA MET A 1 11.18 -13.53 -3.81
C MET A 1 10.05 -12.58 -3.50
N THR A 2 10.18 -11.36 -3.95
CA THR A 2 9.18 -10.33 -3.70
C THR A 2 8.05 -10.45 -4.70
N ASP A 3 6.82 -10.61 -4.22
CA ASP A 3 5.66 -10.78 -5.08
C ASP A 3 4.83 -9.50 -5.07
N TRP A 4 5.36 -8.48 -5.73
CA TRP A 4 4.66 -7.21 -5.84
C TRP A 4 3.54 -7.30 -6.86
N ARG A 5 2.35 -6.84 -6.47
CA ARG A 5 1.14 -6.93 -7.29
C ARG A 5 0.69 -5.54 -7.72
N PRO A 6 0.03 -5.45 -8.90
CA PRO A 6 -0.53 -4.17 -9.33
C PRO A 6 -1.55 -3.65 -8.32
N VAL A 7 -1.57 -2.33 -8.12
CA VAL A 7 -2.46 -1.74 -7.14
C VAL A 7 -3.94 -2.01 -7.48
N ARG A 8 -4.26 -2.17 -8.75
CA ARG A 8 -5.64 -2.45 -9.17
C ARG A 8 -6.17 -3.79 -8.65
N GLU A 9 -5.28 -4.68 -8.24
CA GLU A 9 -5.68 -5.98 -7.71
C GLU A 9 -5.87 -5.96 -6.20
N ALA A 10 -5.64 -4.82 -5.57
CA ALA A 10 -5.80 -4.71 -4.13
C ALA A 10 -7.28 -4.78 -3.76
N VAL A 11 -7.56 -5.45 -2.65
CA VAL A 11 -8.93 -5.63 -2.17
C VAL A 11 -9.08 -4.90 -0.85
N PRO A 12 -10.13 -4.06 -0.69
CA PRO A 12 -10.33 -3.29 0.55
C PRO A 12 -10.94 -4.16 1.66
N ASP A 13 -10.24 -5.21 2.02
CA ASP A 13 -10.71 -6.18 3.02
C ASP A 13 -9.99 -6.04 4.36
N GLY A 14 -9.17 -5.00 4.53
CA GLY A 14 -8.44 -4.80 5.76
C GLY A 14 -7.14 -5.57 5.86
N THR A 15 -6.76 -6.28 4.83
CA THR A 15 -5.49 -7.01 4.83
C THR A 15 -4.32 -6.03 4.99
N ILE A 16 -3.42 -6.36 5.90
CA ILE A 16 -2.24 -5.54 6.14
C ILE A 16 -1.24 -5.78 5.01
N CYS A 17 -0.76 -4.70 4.42
CA CYS A 17 0.07 -4.78 3.22
C CYS A 17 1.32 -3.92 3.35
N LYS A 18 2.33 -4.29 2.59
CA LYS A 18 3.44 -3.40 2.28
C LYS A 18 3.12 -2.73 0.96
N VAL A 19 3.53 -1.48 0.80
CA VAL A 19 3.25 -0.74 -0.43
C VAL A 19 4.52 -0.16 -1.02
N ARG A 20 4.50 0.00 -2.32
CA ARG A 20 5.53 0.71 -3.06
C ARG A 20 4.87 1.89 -3.73
N MET A 21 5.38 3.08 -3.45
CA MET A 21 4.81 4.30 -3.99
C MET A 21 5.57 4.75 -5.23
N ARG A 22 4.98 5.69 -5.94
CA ARG A 22 5.56 6.18 -7.19
C ARG A 22 5.44 7.69 -7.25
N ASP A 23 6.49 8.33 -7.74
CA ASP A 23 6.48 9.76 -8.00
C ASP A 23 7.18 10.03 -9.33
N SER A 24 7.49 11.30 -9.61
CA SER A 24 8.12 11.68 -10.86
C SER A 24 9.54 11.12 -11.02
N LEU A 25 10.15 10.68 -9.94
CA LEU A 25 11.51 10.13 -9.96
C LEU A 25 11.52 8.61 -10.06
N GLY A 26 10.36 7.96 -9.93
CA GLY A 26 10.26 6.53 -10.04
C GLY A 26 9.56 5.90 -8.84
N ALA A 27 9.68 4.59 -8.70
CA ALA A 27 9.06 3.86 -7.63
C ALA A 27 10.04 3.70 -6.45
N TYR A 28 9.49 3.68 -5.24
CA TYR A 28 10.30 3.52 -4.03
C TYR A 28 9.51 2.79 -2.97
N ASP A 29 10.23 2.07 -2.11
CA ASP A 29 9.62 1.34 -1.00
C ASP A 29 9.30 2.30 0.13
N VAL A 30 8.17 2.08 0.78
CA VAL A 30 7.73 2.90 1.90
C VAL A 30 7.74 2.04 3.16
N PRO A 31 8.43 2.49 4.21
CA PRO A 31 8.46 1.71 5.45
C PRO A 31 7.11 1.70 6.13
N GLY A 32 6.83 0.64 6.88
CA GLY A 32 5.61 0.53 7.64
C GLY A 32 4.60 -0.38 6.98
N LYS A 33 3.43 -0.43 7.59
CA LYS A 33 2.34 -1.29 7.14
C LYS A 33 1.14 -0.43 6.80
N TYR A 34 0.39 -0.87 5.79
CA TYR A 34 -0.71 -0.09 5.23
C TYR A 34 -1.88 -1.01 4.94
N PHE A 35 -3.05 -0.44 4.74
CA PHE A 35 -4.21 -1.20 4.31
C PHE A 35 -5.05 -0.34 3.36
N LEU A 36 -5.80 -1.02 2.49
CA LEU A 36 -6.73 -0.35 1.59
C LEU A 36 -8.09 -0.27 2.26
N HIS A 37 -8.61 0.95 2.37
CA HIS A 37 -9.91 1.18 3.00
C HIS A 37 -11.04 1.10 1.97
N ASP A 38 -12.26 0.95 2.47
CA ASP A 38 -13.45 0.85 1.62
C ASP A 38 -13.63 2.07 0.72
N ASP A 39 -13.09 3.22 1.10
CA ASP A 39 -13.20 4.44 0.31
C ASP A 39 -12.22 4.47 -0.88
N GLY A 40 -11.44 3.41 -1.05
CA GLY A 40 -10.49 3.33 -2.15
C GLY A 40 -9.15 4.00 -1.87
N HIS A 41 -8.93 4.46 -0.65
CA HIS A 41 -7.68 5.11 -0.27
C HIS A 41 -6.85 4.21 0.63
N TRP A 42 -5.54 4.39 0.57
CA TRP A 42 -4.62 3.65 1.42
C TRP A 42 -4.35 4.42 2.70
N TYR A 43 -4.30 3.70 3.80
CA TYR A 43 -4.06 4.28 5.11
C TYR A 43 -2.89 3.59 5.79
N ARG A 44 -2.11 4.38 6.49
CA ARG A 44 -1.07 3.87 7.37
C ARG A 44 -1.71 3.39 8.67
N ILE A 45 -1.12 2.37 9.29
CA ILE A 45 -1.63 1.81 10.52
C ILE A 45 -0.97 2.51 11.71
N ASP A 46 -1.77 2.74 12.75
CA ASP A 46 -1.37 3.13 14.10
C ASP A 46 -0.53 4.42 14.18
N PRO A 47 -1.17 5.58 14.09
CA PRO A 47 -2.61 5.77 13.93
C PRO A 47 -3.02 5.70 12.45
N PRO A 48 -4.27 5.35 12.18
CA PRO A 48 -4.75 5.33 10.80
C PRO A 48 -4.63 6.72 10.19
N THR A 49 -3.81 6.84 9.17
CA THR A 49 -3.57 8.11 8.50
C THR A 49 -3.57 7.88 7.01
N GLN A 50 -4.40 8.64 6.30
CA GLN A 50 -4.45 8.54 4.85
C GLN A 50 -3.12 8.97 4.26
N ILE A 51 -2.54 8.13 3.41
CA ILE A 51 -1.29 8.50 2.75
C ILE A 51 -1.59 9.33 1.52
N LYS A 52 -0.78 10.35 1.33
CA LYS A 52 -0.85 11.20 0.14
C LYS A 52 0.15 10.67 -0.86
N GLY A 53 -0.25 10.64 -2.12
CA GLY A 53 0.59 10.13 -3.17
C GLY A 53 -0.01 8.90 -3.83
N MET A 54 0.70 8.35 -4.79
CA MET A 54 0.20 7.25 -5.60
C MET A 54 0.88 5.95 -5.21
N VAL A 55 0.09 4.98 -4.76
CA VAL A 55 0.58 3.63 -4.53
C VAL A 55 0.68 2.93 -5.87
N ALA A 56 1.87 2.45 -6.20
CA ALA A 56 2.10 1.77 -7.47
C ALA A 56 1.89 0.26 -7.36
N LYS A 57 2.39 -0.33 -6.29
CA LYS A 57 2.30 -1.77 -6.08
C LYS A 57 2.14 -2.08 -4.61
N TRP A 58 1.69 -3.29 -4.34
CA TRP A 58 1.46 -3.75 -2.98
C TRP A 58 1.76 -5.24 -2.87
N GLN A 59 1.95 -5.70 -1.66
CA GLN A 59 2.01 -7.13 -1.37
C GLN A 59 1.55 -7.36 0.06
N PRO A 60 0.95 -8.53 0.34
CA PRO A 60 0.56 -8.83 1.71
C PRO A 60 1.77 -8.81 2.63
N ALA A 61 1.61 -8.18 3.78
CA ALA A 61 2.66 -8.21 4.78
C ALA A 61 2.58 -9.57 5.45
N ALA A 62 3.52 -10.44 5.13
CA ALA A 62 3.59 -11.75 5.76
C ALA A 62 3.85 -11.52 7.25
N GLY A 63 2.84 -11.75 8.03
CA GLY A 63 2.87 -11.49 9.45
C GLY A 63 3.69 -12.47 10.24
#